data_7a05034dae08c34adc845bce098d68f9
#
_entry.id   7a05034dae08c34adc845bce098d68f9
#
_cell.length_a   1.000
_cell.length_b   1.000
_cell.length_c   1.000
_cell.angle_alpha   90.00
_cell.angle_beta   90.00
_cell.angle_gamma   90.00
#
_symmetry.space_group_name_H-M   'P 1'
#
loop_
_entity.id
_entity.type
_entity.pdbx_description
1 polymer ?
#
loop_
_entity_poly.entity_id
_entity_poly.type
_entity_poly.pdbx_seq_one_letter_code
_entity_poly.pdbx_strand_id
1 'polypeptide(L)'
;GGTFTAMMWLGGIGVLVSSFAGELDAIPALAELTGSWMPIAMITVVLSTLPVSAMNLYGGSLSLLTIRIPVNRIVGVIIIAAISLGVTLLMQSNPYGSFYDFLNVLAYLVVPFSTVLLLDYYLRMRARGEAATRELFDTRRTVEWGFIAWIAGCAVASLFWASTIWTGPLSGTFAQFGDVSFAVGAITAIIVYCALRPLPPLSQLLRGNRA
;
A
#
# COMPACT_ATOMS: atom_id res chain seq x y z
N GLY A 1 5.59 -16.20 1.40
CA GLY A 1 6.94 -16.55 0.92
C GLY A 1 7.14 -16.21 -0.55
N GLY A 2 6.39 -16.80 -1.50
CA GLY A 2 6.65 -16.68 -2.94
C GLY A 2 6.65 -15.26 -3.50
N THR A 3 5.68 -14.43 -3.11
CA THR A 3 5.59 -13.03 -3.57
C THR A 3 6.80 -12.22 -3.13
N PHE A 4 7.25 -12.39 -1.89
CA PHE A 4 8.42 -11.68 -1.37
C PHE A 4 9.68 -12.07 -2.15
N THR A 5 9.91 -13.36 -2.38
CA THR A 5 11.06 -13.85 -3.13
C THR A 5 11.06 -13.33 -4.58
N ALA A 6 9.88 -13.33 -5.23
CA ALA A 6 9.76 -12.80 -6.59
C ALA A 6 10.04 -11.30 -6.66
N MET A 7 9.54 -10.51 -5.70
CA MET A 7 9.81 -9.07 -5.64
C MET A 7 11.27 -8.74 -5.37
N MET A 8 11.93 -9.48 -4.47
CA MET A 8 13.36 -9.33 -4.21
C MET A 8 14.19 -9.66 -5.45
N TRP A 9 13.82 -10.72 -6.18
CA TRP A 9 14.49 -11.10 -7.43
C TRP A 9 14.33 -10.03 -8.51
N LEU A 10 13.11 -9.57 -8.75
CA LEU A 10 12.83 -8.52 -9.74
C LEU A 10 13.51 -7.20 -9.37
N GLY A 11 13.48 -6.82 -8.09
CA GLY A 11 14.18 -5.63 -7.60
C GLY A 11 15.70 -5.74 -7.80
N GLY A 12 16.29 -6.90 -7.51
CA GLY A 12 17.71 -7.16 -7.76
C GLY A 12 18.08 -7.03 -9.24
N ILE A 13 17.27 -7.57 -10.14
CA ILE A 13 17.48 -7.41 -11.59
C ILE A 13 17.36 -5.93 -11.98
N GLY A 14 16.36 -5.20 -11.45
CA GLY A 14 16.21 -3.77 -11.73
C GLY A 14 17.44 -2.95 -11.34
N VAL A 15 18.01 -3.21 -10.16
CA VAL A 15 19.25 -2.55 -9.70
C VAL A 15 20.42 -2.88 -10.61
N LEU A 16 20.58 -4.13 -11.03
CA LEU A 16 21.63 -4.53 -11.96
C LEU A 16 21.48 -3.82 -13.31
N VAL A 17 20.27 -3.84 -13.88
CA VAL A 17 19.98 -3.15 -15.16
C VAL A 17 20.33 -1.67 -15.09
N SER A 18 19.86 -0.98 -14.04
CA SER A 18 20.16 0.43 -13.82
C SER A 18 21.66 0.72 -13.64
N SER A 19 22.38 -0.16 -12.91
CA SER A 19 23.82 -0.03 -12.73
C SER A 19 24.60 -0.19 -14.02
N PHE A 20 24.20 -1.10 -14.91
CA PHE A 20 24.86 -1.31 -16.19
C PHE A 20 24.54 -0.23 -17.21
N ALA A 21 23.29 0.24 -17.24
CA ALA A 21 22.88 1.31 -18.16
C ALA A 21 23.32 2.71 -17.71
N GLY A 22 23.65 2.90 -16.43
CA GLY A 22 23.98 4.22 -15.87
C GLY A 22 22.75 5.15 -15.76
N GLU A 23 21.55 4.62 -15.99
CA GLU A 23 20.30 5.36 -16.02
C GLU A 23 19.33 4.82 -14.97
N LEU A 24 18.62 5.74 -14.29
CA LEU A 24 17.61 5.39 -13.27
C LEU A 24 16.25 5.11 -13.89
N ASP A 25 15.94 5.74 -15.03
CA ASP A 25 14.67 5.57 -15.73
C ASP A 25 14.66 4.28 -16.54
N ALA A 26 13.59 3.50 -16.40
CA ALA A 26 13.48 2.18 -17.00
C ALA A 26 13.51 2.20 -18.54
N ILE A 27 12.92 3.22 -19.18
CA ILE A 27 12.85 3.29 -20.66
C ILE A 27 14.21 3.64 -21.27
N PRO A 28 14.94 4.67 -20.83
CA PRO A 28 16.31 4.93 -21.26
C PRO A 28 17.26 3.77 -20.99
N ALA A 29 17.21 3.17 -19.79
CA ALA A 29 18.01 2.00 -19.46
C ALA A 29 17.76 0.83 -20.41
N LEU A 30 16.50 0.57 -20.76
CA LEU A 30 16.13 -0.47 -21.72
C LEU A 30 16.64 -0.13 -23.13
N ALA A 31 16.58 1.14 -23.54
CA ALA A 31 17.07 1.60 -24.84
C ALA A 31 18.58 1.39 -24.97
N GLU A 32 19.33 1.75 -23.93
CA GLU A 32 20.81 1.57 -23.89
C GLU A 32 21.19 0.10 -24.03
N LEU A 33 20.51 -0.80 -23.29
CA LEU A 33 20.82 -2.23 -23.29
C LEU A 33 20.35 -2.97 -24.55
N THR A 34 19.23 -2.56 -25.14
CA THR A 34 18.62 -3.27 -26.29
C THR A 34 19.03 -2.72 -27.64
N GLY A 35 19.50 -1.47 -27.70
CA GLY A 35 19.94 -0.83 -28.95
C GLY A 35 18.92 -0.96 -30.08
N SER A 36 19.29 -1.59 -31.20
CA SER A 36 18.41 -1.77 -32.36
C SER A 36 17.18 -2.66 -32.10
N TRP A 37 17.16 -3.45 -31.02
CA TRP A 37 16.05 -4.31 -30.63
C TRP A 37 14.99 -3.59 -29.77
N MET A 38 15.17 -2.30 -29.51
CA MET A 38 14.27 -1.48 -28.70
C MET A 38 12.78 -1.61 -29.08
N PRO A 39 12.37 -1.60 -30.36
CA PRO A 39 10.95 -1.74 -30.71
C PRO A 39 10.33 -3.06 -30.24
N ILE A 40 11.08 -4.16 -30.32
CA ILE A 40 10.62 -5.49 -29.88
C ILE A 40 10.53 -5.53 -28.36
N ALA A 41 11.52 -4.96 -27.66
CA ALA A 41 11.49 -4.84 -26.20
C ALA A 41 10.27 -4.03 -25.75
N MET A 42 9.95 -2.91 -26.37
CA MET A 42 8.78 -2.09 -26.03
C MET A 42 7.46 -2.80 -26.27
N ILE A 43 7.32 -3.54 -27.39
CA ILE A 43 6.13 -4.37 -27.64
C ILE A 43 5.98 -5.41 -26.54
N THR A 44 7.06 -6.05 -26.13
CA THR A 44 7.04 -7.06 -25.05
C THR A 44 6.61 -6.43 -23.72
N VAL A 45 7.12 -5.26 -23.37
CA VAL A 45 6.72 -4.51 -22.16
C VAL A 45 5.22 -4.18 -22.20
N VAL A 46 4.72 -3.64 -23.33
CA VAL A 46 3.29 -3.33 -23.47
C VAL A 46 2.43 -4.58 -23.32
N LEU A 47 2.78 -5.66 -24.01
CA LEU A 47 2.03 -6.91 -23.93
C LEU A 47 2.03 -7.52 -22.52
N SER A 48 3.14 -7.40 -21.77
CA SER A 48 3.23 -7.92 -20.41
C SER A 48 2.45 -7.08 -19.40
N THR A 49 2.32 -5.77 -19.62
CA THR A 49 1.60 -4.88 -18.71
C THR A 49 0.07 -4.92 -18.89
N LEU A 50 -0.43 -5.30 -20.06
CA LEU A 50 -1.87 -5.35 -20.34
C LEU A 50 -2.66 -6.27 -19.38
N PRO A 51 -2.26 -7.55 -19.14
CA PRO A 51 -2.97 -8.43 -18.21
C PRO A 51 -2.95 -7.90 -16.78
N VAL A 52 -1.83 -7.34 -16.33
CA VAL A 52 -1.69 -6.76 -14.97
C VAL A 52 -2.62 -5.56 -14.81
N SER A 53 -2.66 -4.67 -15.80
CA SER A 53 -3.56 -3.51 -15.80
C SER A 53 -5.03 -3.94 -15.79
N ALA A 54 -5.40 -4.96 -16.56
CA ALA A 54 -6.76 -5.50 -16.57
C ALA A 54 -7.16 -6.06 -15.18
N MET A 55 -6.27 -6.79 -14.52
CA MET A 55 -6.50 -7.30 -13.16
C MET A 55 -6.64 -6.17 -12.13
N ASN A 56 -5.82 -5.13 -12.24
CA ASN A 56 -5.88 -3.96 -11.35
C ASN A 56 -7.19 -3.19 -11.52
N LEU A 57 -7.64 -2.94 -12.76
CA LEU A 57 -8.93 -2.30 -13.05
C LEU A 57 -10.10 -3.12 -12.50
N TYR A 58 -10.03 -4.43 -12.67
CA TYR A 58 -11.02 -5.34 -12.13
C TYR A 58 -11.06 -5.30 -10.59
N GLY A 59 -9.90 -5.41 -9.94
CA GLY A 59 -9.79 -5.31 -8.48
C GLY A 59 -10.27 -3.97 -7.94
N GLY A 60 -9.91 -2.87 -8.60
CA GLY A 60 -10.39 -1.53 -8.27
C GLY A 60 -11.92 -1.40 -8.38
N SER A 61 -12.52 -1.97 -9.42
CA SER A 61 -13.99 -1.96 -9.57
C SER A 61 -14.70 -2.77 -8.48
N LEU A 62 -14.14 -3.91 -8.06
CA LEU A 62 -14.66 -4.68 -6.93
C LEU A 62 -14.57 -3.92 -5.62
N SER A 63 -13.49 -3.16 -5.42
CA SER A 63 -13.33 -2.32 -4.22
C SER A 63 -14.41 -1.24 -4.14
N LEU A 64 -14.80 -0.61 -5.27
CA LEU A 64 -15.93 0.33 -5.32
C LEU A 64 -17.24 -0.32 -4.90
N LEU A 65 -17.51 -1.54 -5.37
CA LEU A 65 -18.72 -2.27 -5.00
C LEU A 65 -18.73 -2.64 -3.50
N THR A 66 -17.57 -2.93 -2.94
CA THR A 66 -17.42 -3.25 -1.51
C THR A 66 -17.76 -2.05 -0.61
N ILE A 67 -17.47 -0.83 -1.05
CA ILE A 67 -17.82 0.42 -0.35
C ILE A 67 -19.33 0.75 -0.50
N ARG A 68 -20.11 -0.14 -1.13
CA ARG A 68 -21.56 0.04 -1.39
C ARG A 68 -21.90 1.24 -2.29
N ILE A 69 -21.01 1.65 -3.16
CA ILE A 69 -21.35 2.62 -4.21
C ILE A 69 -22.27 1.91 -5.19
N PRO A 70 -23.50 2.43 -5.45
CA PRO A 70 -24.51 1.77 -6.28
C PRO A 70 -24.18 1.92 -7.77
N VAL A 71 -23.10 1.32 -8.21
CA VAL A 71 -22.65 1.32 -9.62
C VAL A 71 -22.59 -0.10 -10.14
N ASN A 72 -22.88 -0.29 -11.43
CA ASN A 72 -22.66 -1.56 -12.10
C ASN A 72 -21.17 -1.81 -12.25
N ARG A 73 -20.75 -3.09 -12.28
CA ARG A 73 -19.35 -3.49 -12.40
C ARG A 73 -18.64 -2.86 -13.60
N ILE A 74 -19.33 -2.79 -14.77
CA ILE A 74 -18.78 -2.18 -15.99
C ILE A 74 -18.53 -0.68 -15.76
N VAL A 75 -19.49 0.01 -15.15
CA VAL A 75 -19.34 1.44 -14.80
C VAL A 75 -18.19 1.63 -13.81
N GLY A 76 -18.02 0.74 -12.83
CA GLY A 76 -16.91 0.75 -11.89
C GLY A 76 -15.55 0.65 -12.59
N VAL A 77 -15.41 -0.26 -13.56
CA VAL A 77 -14.17 -0.37 -14.36
C VAL A 77 -13.90 0.92 -15.14
N ILE A 78 -14.93 1.51 -15.78
CA ILE A 78 -14.77 2.76 -16.54
C ILE A 78 -14.35 3.91 -15.63
N ILE A 79 -14.95 4.04 -14.45
CA ILE A 79 -14.57 5.07 -13.46
C ILE A 79 -13.11 4.91 -13.06
N ILE A 80 -12.68 3.70 -12.68
CA ILE A 80 -11.29 3.46 -12.28
C ILE A 80 -10.33 3.71 -13.43
N ALA A 81 -10.67 3.29 -14.66
CA ALA A 81 -9.86 3.54 -15.84
C ALA A 81 -9.72 5.05 -16.12
N ALA A 82 -10.81 5.81 -16.03
CA ALA A 82 -10.79 7.26 -16.21
C ALA A 82 -9.93 7.97 -15.14
N ILE A 83 -10.06 7.57 -13.88
CA ILE A 83 -9.24 8.10 -12.79
C ILE A 83 -7.76 7.78 -13.04
N SER A 84 -7.45 6.53 -13.38
CA SER A 84 -6.07 6.09 -13.65
C SER A 84 -5.45 6.86 -14.82
N LEU A 85 -6.21 7.05 -15.90
CA LEU A 85 -5.77 7.85 -17.04
C LEU A 85 -5.53 9.31 -16.64
N GLY A 86 -6.45 9.91 -15.89
CA GLY A 86 -6.30 11.28 -15.38
C GLY A 86 -5.04 11.47 -14.55
N VAL A 87 -4.80 10.54 -13.59
CA VAL A 87 -3.58 10.55 -12.77
C VAL A 87 -2.32 10.39 -13.62
N THR A 88 -2.33 9.49 -14.61
CA THR A 88 -1.19 9.28 -15.52
C THR A 88 -0.88 10.56 -16.33
N LEU A 89 -1.90 11.24 -16.83
CA LEU A 89 -1.71 12.49 -17.58
C LEU A 89 -1.16 13.62 -16.69
N LEU A 90 -1.60 13.71 -15.45
CA LEU A 90 -1.07 14.69 -14.49
C LEU A 90 0.39 14.42 -14.13
N MET A 91 0.80 13.15 -14.09
CA MET A 91 2.16 12.74 -13.76
C MET A 91 3.13 12.76 -14.93
N GLN A 92 2.69 13.09 -16.13
CA GLN A 92 3.48 12.99 -17.37
C GLN A 92 4.70 13.93 -17.39
N SER A 93 4.67 15.05 -16.66
CA SER A 93 5.78 16.03 -16.62
C SER A 93 7.03 15.49 -15.91
N ASN A 94 6.87 14.65 -14.91
CA ASN A 94 7.96 13.96 -14.21
C ASN A 94 7.47 12.56 -13.76
N PRO A 95 7.43 11.58 -14.68
CA PRO A 95 6.83 10.29 -14.40
C PRO A 95 7.50 9.54 -13.24
N TYR A 96 8.83 9.56 -13.19
CA TYR A 96 9.61 8.86 -12.17
C TYR A 96 9.42 9.48 -10.77
N GLY A 97 9.59 10.78 -10.65
CA GLY A 97 9.42 11.49 -9.38
C GLY A 97 7.98 11.41 -8.87
N SER A 98 7.00 11.61 -9.74
CA SER A 98 5.58 11.52 -9.38
C SER A 98 5.18 10.10 -8.96
N PHE A 99 5.73 9.07 -9.62
CA PHE A 99 5.50 7.68 -9.24
C PHE A 99 6.10 7.37 -7.87
N TYR A 100 7.32 7.83 -7.61
CA TYR A 100 7.97 7.68 -6.31
C TYR A 100 7.17 8.33 -5.18
N ASP A 101 6.71 9.58 -5.39
CA ASP A 101 5.86 10.28 -4.42
C ASP A 101 4.53 9.57 -4.19
N PHE A 102 3.90 9.05 -5.24
CA PHE A 102 2.68 8.27 -5.13
C PHE A 102 2.89 7.00 -4.29
N LEU A 103 3.98 6.28 -4.50
CA LEU A 103 4.31 5.09 -3.71
C LEU A 103 4.55 5.44 -2.24
N ASN A 104 5.23 6.55 -1.96
CA ASN A 104 5.47 7.00 -0.59
C ASN A 104 4.14 7.34 0.10
N VAL A 105 3.27 8.13 -0.52
CA VAL A 105 1.94 8.46 0.04
C VAL A 105 1.12 7.20 0.29
N LEU A 106 1.13 6.25 -0.65
CA LEU A 106 0.44 4.98 -0.48
C LEU A 106 0.99 4.21 0.74
N ALA A 107 2.32 4.15 0.88
CA ALA A 107 2.97 3.46 1.98
C ALA A 107 2.65 4.12 3.34
N TYR A 108 2.60 5.45 3.41
CA TYR A 108 2.20 6.18 4.63
C TYR A 108 0.79 5.85 5.10
N LEU A 109 -0.11 5.52 4.19
CA LEU A 109 -1.48 5.12 4.51
C LEU A 109 -1.59 3.62 4.83
N VAL A 110 -0.89 2.79 4.06
CA VAL A 110 -0.99 1.32 4.15
C VAL A 110 -0.27 0.77 5.38
N VAL A 111 0.85 1.36 5.80
CA VAL A 111 1.61 0.85 6.94
C VAL A 111 0.83 0.93 8.25
N PRO A 112 0.25 2.09 8.66
CA PRO A 112 -0.60 2.14 9.85
C PRO A 112 -1.85 1.25 9.72
N PHE A 113 -2.45 1.16 8.53
CA PHE A 113 -3.60 0.28 8.26
C PHE A 113 -3.25 -1.19 8.50
N SER A 114 -2.16 -1.66 7.89
CA SER A 114 -1.69 -3.04 8.04
C SER A 114 -1.36 -3.36 9.50
N THR A 115 -0.78 -2.41 10.21
CA THR A 115 -0.45 -2.54 11.63
C THR A 115 -1.71 -2.76 12.47
N VAL A 116 -2.74 -1.95 12.28
CA VAL A 116 -4.03 -2.11 12.99
C VAL A 116 -4.69 -3.44 12.64
N LEU A 117 -4.67 -3.82 11.36
CA LEU A 117 -5.24 -5.09 10.90
C LEU A 117 -4.56 -6.30 11.53
N LEU A 118 -3.23 -6.30 11.59
CA LEU A 118 -2.45 -7.35 12.24
C LEU A 118 -2.71 -7.41 13.74
N LEU A 119 -2.76 -6.26 14.41
CA LEU A 119 -3.09 -6.21 15.84
C LEU A 119 -4.48 -6.77 16.13
N ASP A 120 -5.49 -6.34 15.36
CA ASP A 120 -6.86 -6.83 15.55
C ASP A 120 -6.93 -8.35 15.33
N TYR A 121 -6.26 -8.85 14.29
CA TYR A 121 -6.20 -10.27 14.01
C TYR A 121 -5.53 -11.06 15.15
N TYR A 122 -4.31 -10.70 15.56
CA TYR A 122 -3.56 -11.46 16.54
C TYR A 122 -4.11 -11.33 17.96
N LEU A 123 -4.58 -10.15 18.34
CA LEU A 123 -5.07 -9.91 19.70
C LEU A 123 -6.53 -10.33 19.89
N ARG A 124 -7.32 -10.37 18.84
CA ARG A 124 -8.76 -10.53 18.95
C ARG A 124 -9.32 -11.71 18.17
N MET A 125 -9.08 -11.77 16.88
CA MET A 125 -9.69 -12.80 16.01
C MET A 125 -9.14 -14.18 16.33
N ARG A 126 -7.84 -14.29 16.50
CA ARG A 126 -7.18 -15.56 16.80
C ARG A 126 -7.64 -16.16 18.12
N ALA A 127 -7.96 -15.33 19.12
CA ALA A 127 -8.43 -15.78 20.43
C ALA A 127 -9.90 -16.20 20.46
N ARG A 128 -10.73 -15.70 19.54
CA ARG A 128 -12.19 -15.90 19.53
C ARG A 128 -12.69 -16.91 18.49
N GLY A 129 -11.87 -17.33 17.54
CA GLY A 129 -12.22 -18.33 16.52
C GLY A 129 -13.50 -17.97 15.73
N GLU A 130 -14.44 -18.91 15.63
CA GLU A 130 -15.70 -18.74 14.87
C GLU A 130 -16.59 -17.58 15.36
N ALA A 131 -16.53 -17.23 16.65
CA ALA A 131 -17.30 -16.11 17.18
C ALA A 131 -16.85 -14.76 16.59
N ALA A 132 -15.54 -14.61 16.32
CA ALA A 132 -15.01 -13.40 15.66
C ALA A 132 -15.49 -13.29 14.21
N THR A 133 -15.61 -14.42 13.50
CA THR A 133 -16.10 -14.43 12.12
C THR A 133 -17.57 -13.98 12.03
N ARG A 134 -18.41 -14.32 13.00
CA ARG A 134 -19.78 -13.84 13.06
C ARG A 134 -19.87 -12.33 13.32
N GLU A 135 -18.98 -11.81 14.15
CA GLU A 135 -18.89 -10.37 14.47
C GLU A 135 -18.52 -9.51 13.23
N LEU A 136 -17.74 -10.06 12.27
CA LEU A 136 -17.40 -9.40 11.01
C LEU A 136 -18.60 -9.14 10.09
N PHE A 137 -19.63 -9.98 10.19
CA PHE A 137 -20.85 -9.85 9.41
C PHE A 137 -21.93 -9.01 10.11
N ASP A 138 -21.67 -8.50 11.32
CA ASP A 138 -22.61 -7.63 12.02
C ASP A 138 -22.58 -6.21 11.44
N THR A 139 -23.55 -5.91 10.59
CA THR A 139 -23.68 -4.62 9.88
C THR A 139 -24.12 -3.45 10.77
N ARG A 140 -24.35 -3.66 12.06
CA ARG A 140 -24.81 -2.62 12.99
C ARG A 140 -23.69 -1.69 13.47
N ARG A 141 -22.44 -2.08 13.32
CA ARG A 141 -21.29 -1.25 13.70
C ARG A 141 -20.83 -0.41 12.52
N THR A 142 -21.06 0.90 12.60
CA THR A 142 -20.72 1.86 11.53
C THR A 142 -19.28 2.35 11.60
N VAL A 143 -18.69 2.42 12.79
CA VAL A 143 -17.29 2.87 13.00
C VAL A 143 -16.61 1.96 13.99
N GLU A 144 -15.53 1.35 13.58
CA GLU A 144 -14.69 0.54 14.48
C GLU A 144 -13.52 1.35 15.04
N TRP A 145 -13.13 1.05 16.27
CA TRP A 145 -11.99 1.68 16.93
C TRP A 145 -10.68 1.55 16.14
N GLY A 146 -10.56 0.48 15.35
CA GLY A 146 -9.44 0.28 14.43
C GLY A 146 -9.34 1.39 13.38
N PHE A 147 -10.46 1.89 12.86
CA PHE A 147 -10.49 2.99 11.91
C PHE A 147 -9.99 4.30 12.54
N ILE A 148 -10.37 4.57 13.80
CA ILE A 148 -9.89 5.73 14.53
C ILE A 148 -8.38 5.63 14.78
N ALA A 149 -7.89 4.45 15.17
CA ALA A 149 -6.46 4.21 15.37
C ALA A 149 -5.66 4.38 14.07
N TRP A 150 -6.19 3.93 12.94
CA TRP A 150 -5.59 4.14 11.63
C TRP A 150 -5.51 5.62 11.26
N ILE A 151 -6.61 6.37 11.39
CA ILE A 151 -6.61 7.82 11.11
C ILE A 151 -5.62 8.55 12.01
N ALA A 152 -5.57 8.23 13.30
CA ALA A 152 -4.61 8.81 14.23
C ALA A 152 -3.17 8.51 13.82
N GLY A 153 -2.87 7.26 13.42
CA GLY A 153 -1.58 6.87 12.89
C GLY A 153 -1.18 7.67 11.65
N CYS A 154 -2.08 7.81 10.68
CA CYS A 154 -1.86 8.62 9.48
C CYS A 154 -1.67 10.11 9.80
N ALA A 155 -2.47 10.67 10.72
CA ALA A 155 -2.39 12.07 11.10
C ALA A 155 -1.05 12.41 11.78
N VAL A 156 -0.57 11.55 12.67
CA VAL A 156 0.74 11.76 13.30
C VAL A 156 1.88 11.49 12.32
N ALA A 157 1.77 10.45 11.47
CA ALA A 157 2.76 10.19 10.42
C ALA A 157 2.92 11.38 9.48
N SER A 158 1.83 12.09 9.14
CA SER A 158 1.86 13.24 8.22
C SER A 158 2.75 14.38 8.69
N LEU A 159 3.02 14.49 10.00
CA LEU A 159 3.94 15.48 10.56
C LEU A 159 5.41 15.19 10.21
N PHE A 160 5.71 13.94 9.87
CA PHE A 160 7.06 13.46 9.55
C PHE A 160 7.26 13.15 8.05
N TRP A 161 6.23 13.27 7.22
CA TRP A 161 6.32 12.96 5.79
C TRP A 161 7.39 13.79 5.10
N ALA A 162 8.18 13.12 4.26
CA ALA A 162 9.22 13.72 3.46
C ALA A 162 8.96 13.41 1.97
N SER A 163 7.86 13.95 1.41
CA SER A 163 7.54 13.84 -0.02
C SER A 163 7.50 15.22 -0.67
N THR A 164 7.61 15.28 -2.02
CA THR A 164 7.53 16.56 -2.74
C THR A 164 6.12 17.16 -2.70
N ILE A 165 5.08 16.34 -2.49
CA ILE A 165 3.69 16.78 -2.38
C ILE A 165 3.45 17.44 -1.02
N TRP A 166 4.02 16.89 0.05
CA TRP A 166 3.86 17.40 1.40
C TRP A 166 5.09 17.11 2.25
N THR A 167 5.70 18.15 2.79
CA THR A 167 6.79 18.05 3.77
C THR A 167 6.24 18.38 5.15
N GLY A 168 6.19 17.38 6.02
CA GLY A 168 5.76 17.58 7.40
C GLY A 168 6.73 18.47 8.19
N PRO A 169 6.25 19.21 9.19
CA PRO A 169 7.07 20.14 9.97
C PRO A 169 8.20 19.48 10.76
N LEU A 170 8.11 18.19 11.02
CA LEU A 170 9.10 17.40 11.78
C LEU A 170 10.00 16.53 10.89
N SER A 171 9.82 16.54 9.56
CA SER A 171 10.59 15.71 8.62
C SER A 171 12.09 15.98 8.69
N GLY A 172 12.51 17.23 8.91
CA GLY A 172 13.91 17.62 9.03
C GLY A 172 14.61 17.17 10.32
N THR A 173 13.85 16.93 11.41
CA THR A 173 14.41 16.63 12.73
C THR A 173 15.11 15.27 12.76
N PHE A 174 14.65 14.32 11.95
CA PHE A 174 15.16 12.95 11.89
C PHE A 174 15.76 12.58 10.53
N ALA A 175 16.05 13.56 9.69
CA ALA A 175 16.56 13.36 8.33
C ALA A 175 17.80 12.43 8.25
N GLN A 176 18.63 12.41 9.29
CA GLN A 176 19.80 11.52 9.40
C GLN A 176 19.43 10.03 9.51
N PHE A 177 18.23 9.68 9.90
CA PHE A 177 17.74 8.30 10.00
C PHE A 177 16.88 7.88 8.80
N GLY A 178 16.75 8.75 7.79
CA GLY A 178 15.86 8.54 6.66
C GLY A 178 14.41 8.89 6.99
N ASP A 179 13.46 8.30 6.25
CA ASP A 179 12.04 8.54 6.46
C ASP A 179 11.50 7.71 7.61
N VAL A 180 11.32 8.34 8.77
CA VAL A 180 10.78 7.71 9.99
C VAL A 180 9.25 7.71 10.05
N SER A 181 8.55 8.33 9.10
CA SER A 181 7.08 8.48 9.08
C SER A 181 6.37 7.14 9.21
N PHE A 182 6.89 6.11 8.54
CA PHE A 182 6.32 4.76 8.58
C PHE A 182 6.32 4.17 10.00
N ALA A 183 7.46 4.28 10.67
CA ALA A 183 7.62 3.77 12.04
C ALA A 183 6.74 4.55 13.02
N VAL A 184 6.75 5.87 12.93
CA VAL A 184 5.93 6.75 13.79
C VAL A 184 4.44 6.47 13.58
N GLY A 185 3.99 6.33 12.32
CA GLY A 185 2.61 6.00 11.99
C GLY A 185 2.17 4.65 12.55
N ALA A 186 3.02 3.62 12.41
CA ALA A 186 2.76 2.29 12.95
C ALA A 186 2.70 2.31 14.48
N ILE A 187 3.68 2.92 15.15
CA ILE A 187 3.74 3.00 16.62
C ILE A 187 2.54 3.76 17.18
N THR A 188 2.18 4.89 16.56
CA THR A 188 1.00 5.66 16.97
C THR A 188 -0.27 4.86 16.82
N ALA A 189 -0.44 4.15 15.70
CA ALA A 189 -1.60 3.29 15.48
C ALA A 189 -1.69 2.17 16.53
N ILE A 190 -0.55 1.57 16.92
CA ILE A 190 -0.47 0.57 18.00
C ILE A 190 -0.94 1.18 19.34
N ILE A 191 -0.37 2.32 19.72
CA ILE A 191 -0.65 2.97 20.98
C ILE A 191 -2.14 3.34 21.08
N VAL A 192 -2.67 3.99 20.05
CA VAL A 192 -4.07 4.42 20.03
C VAL A 192 -5.01 3.22 20.02
N TYR A 193 -4.70 2.18 19.23
CA TYR A 193 -5.49 0.96 19.20
C TYR A 193 -5.55 0.28 20.56
N CYS A 194 -4.40 0.11 21.24
CA CYS A 194 -4.32 -0.49 22.58
C CYS A 194 -4.98 0.37 23.66
N ALA A 195 -4.93 1.69 23.54
CA ALA A 195 -5.59 2.61 24.47
C ALA A 195 -7.12 2.59 24.34
N LEU A 196 -7.62 2.52 23.11
CA LEU A 196 -9.06 2.46 22.85
C LEU A 196 -9.67 1.08 23.10
N ARG A 197 -8.87 0.04 23.04
CA ARG A 197 -9.27 -1.34 23.28
C ARG A 197 -8.34 -2.00 24.31
N PRO A 198 -8.77 -2.17 25.57
CA PRO A 198 -7.97 -2.88 26.57
C PRO A 198 -7.65 -4.29 26.05
N LEU A 199 -6.37 -4.63 26.13
CA LEU A 199 -5.84 -5.92 25.72
C LEU A 199 -6.55 -7.05 26.49
N PRO A 200 -6.91 -8.16 25.85
CA PRO A 200 -7.42 -9.32 26.57
C PRO A 200 -6.32 -9.82 27.54
N PRO A 201 -6.70 -10.34 28.70
CA PRO A 201 -5.72 -10.80 29.69
C PRO A 201 -4.81 -11.87 29.09
N LEU A 202 -3.52 -11.79 29.38
CA LEU A 202 -2.45 -12.67 28.86
C LEU A 202 -2.80 -14.17 28.93
N SER A 203 -3.60 -14.57 29.92
CA SER A 203 -4.08 -15.93 30.06
C SER A 203 -4.96 -16.42 28.87
N GLN A 204 -5.68 -15.53 28.20
CA GLN A 204 -6.48 -15.90 27.03
C GLN A 204 -5.64 -15.99 25.75
N LEU A 205 -4.60 -15.13 25.62
CA LEU A 205 -3.66 -15.18 24.50
C LEU A 205 -2.84 -16.47 24.49
N LEU A 206 -2.49 -16.98 25.67
CA LEU A 206 -1.71 -18.23 25.84
C LEU A 206 -2.57 -19.49 25.64
N ARG A 207 -3.87 -19.45 25.92
CA ARG A 207 -4.79 -20.57 25.70
C ARG A 207 -5.11 -20.84 24.24
N GLY A 208 -5.14 -19.82 23.38
CA GLY A 208 -5.39 -19.98 21.94
C GLY A 208 -4.30 -20.73 21.16
N ASN A 209 -3.21 -21.11 21.81
CA ASN A 209 -2.10 -21.84 21.18
C ASN A 209 -2.14 -23.37 21.43
N ARG A 210 -3.24 -23.90 21.98
CA ARG A 210 -3.38 -25.33 22.31
C ARG A 210 -4.57 -26.03 21.63
N ALA A 211 -5.08 -25.47 20.55
CA ALA A 211 -6.12 -26.09 19.71
C ALA A 211 -5.61 -26.28 18.29
#